data_3c67c0b82f0b454dd00c760cea85df74
#
_entry.id   3c67c0b82f0b454dd00c760cea85df74
#
_cell.length_a   1.000
_cell.length_b   1.000
_cell.length_c   1.000
_cell.angle_alpha   90.00
_cell.angle_beta   90.00
_cell.angle_gamma   90.00
#
_symmetry.space_group_name_H-M   'P 1'
#
loop_
_entity.id
_entity.type
_entity.pdbx_description
1 polymer ?
#
loop_
_entity_poly.entity_id
_entity_poly.type
_entity_poly.pdbx_seq_one_letter_code
_entity_poly.pdbx_strand_id
1 'polypeptide(L)'
;MAIAGTLMIGLGFGAVDKAEAADYTINNEFNLAPGEGAGYAASPNYIILHETANETATGRNEATYMKRNWFNAYTTDIIGDGGIDYRVGQWGIVSWGAGNANPYAPVQIELQHTHDPALFKKNYKAYISLARDAANYFGIPLTLDQPGNGIKTHKWVSDNIWGDHQDPYGYLAEMGISKAQLAQDLANGVSSDSTANVPNKPDQPAKPNKPRYKVGDNVRFTTIYKNPDAPIGQHINADTLWTQVGTITKKLDGRKNLYEIRNSGKLLGYANDGDIAEIWNPNKPAAPSQNTATIYPAYGTFTTSIQLPVSGDVDQNSPALDYYNAGMSFTYDGYVVANGYVWLTYINYGGGRSYVAIGPNDNNPANTWGWGF
;
A
#
# COMPACT_ATOMS: atom_id res chain seq x y z
N MET A 1 30.93 4.65 -76.33
CA MET A 1 29.71 4.06 -75.87
C MET A 1 29.94 3.61 -74.38
N ALA A 2 29.48 4.38 -73.41
CA ALA A 2 29.55 4.07 -72.01
C ALA A 2 28.15 3.78 -71.54
N ILE A 3 27.88 2.57 -71.02
CA ILE A 3 26.59 2.20 -70.45
C ILE A 3 26.65 2.47 -68.98
N ALA A 4 25.88 3.45 -68.53
CA ALA A 4 25.68 3.73 -67.09
C ALA A 4 24.63 2.77 -66.51
N GLY A 5 25.06 1.88 -65.61
CA GLY A 5 24.16 1.02 -64.86
C GLY A 5 23.63 1.78 -63.62
N THR A 6 22.35 2.02 -63.57
CA THR A 6 21.68 2.61 -62.40
C THR A 6 21.39 1.52 -61.37
N LEU A 7 22.06 1.58 -60.22
CA LEU A 7 21.81 0.73 -59.07
C LEU A 7 20.61 1.31 -58.29
N MET A 8 19.47 0.64 -58.33
CA MET A 8 18.29 0.94 -57.50
C MET A 8 18.49 0.30 -56.16
N ILE A 9 18.77 1.10 -55.13
CA ILE A 9 18.73 0.67 -53.72
C ILE A 9 17.28 0.73 -53.28
N GLY A 10 16.63 -0.40 -53.16
CA GLY A 10 15.32 -0.55 -52.54
C GLY A 10 15.40 -0.27 -51.06
N LEU A 11 14.99 0.89 -50.59
CA LEU A 11 14.70 1.15 -49.21
C LEU A 11 13.42 0.38 -48.86
N GLY A 12 13.57 -0.75 -48.16
CA GLY A 12 12.46 -1.42 -47.50
C GLY A 12 11.90 -0.53 -46.43
N PHE A 13 10.74 0.05 -46.68
CA PHE A 13 9.93 0.64 -45.59
C PHE A 13 9.46 -0.52 -44.72
N GLY A 14 10.13 -0.72 -43.57
CA GLY A 14 9.60 -1.54 -42.48
C GLY A 14 8.22 -1.00 -42.14
N ALA A 15 7.27 -1.91 -42.03
CA ALA A 15 5.93 -1.58 -41.54
C ALA A 15 6.10 -0.80 -40.23
N VAL A 16 5.62 0.44 -40.22
CA VAL A 16 5.45 1.20 -38.98
C VAL A 16 4.35 0.49 -38.24
N ASP A 17 4.73 -0.25 -37.19
CA ASP A 17 3.75 -0.79 -36.27
C ASP A 17 2.82 0.36 -35.87
N LYS A 18 1.53 0.17 -36.15
CA LYS A 18 0.51 1.11 -35.67
C LYS A 18 0.67 1.13 -34.16
N ALA A 19 1.08 2.28 -33.62
CA ALA A 19 0.98 2.50 -32.19
C ALA A 19 -0.49 2.23 -31.80
N GLU A 20 -0.73 1.14 -31.09
CA GLU A 20 -2.04 0.90 -30.49
C GLU A 20 -2.32 2.07 -29.56
N ALA A 21 -3.55 2.59 -29.61
CA ALA A 21 -3.97 3.63 -28.68
C ALA A 21 -3.81 3.10 -27.25
N ALA A 22 -3.21 3.90 -26.39
CA ALA A 22 -3.04 3.52 -24.98
C ALA A 22 -4.40 3.15 -24.37
N ASP A 23 -4.42 2.08 -23.58
CA ASP A 23 -5.63 1.57 -22.91
C ASP A 23 -6.07 2.45 -21.72
N TYR A 24 -5.48 3.63 -21.57
CA TYR A 24 -5.77 4.59 -20.52
C TYR A 24 -5.80 6.02 -21.05
N THR A 25 -6.46 6.92 -20.31
CA THR A 25 -6.51 8.35 -20.58
C THR A 25 -5.83 9.11 -19.47
N ILE A 26 -4.85 9.97 -19.82
CA ILE A 26 -4.10 10.74 -18.83
C ILE A 26 -4.91 11.96 -18.37
N ASN A 27 -5.00 12.13 -17.05
CA ASN A 27 -5.52 13.32 -16.39
C ASN A 27 -4.42 13.98 -15.56
N ASN A 28 -4.00 15.18 -15.96
CA ASN A 28 -2.94 15.95 -15.31
C ASN A 28 -3.44 16.98 -14.28
N GLU A 29 -4.73 16.95 -13.92
CA GLU A 29 -5.33 17.91 -12.98
C GLU A 29 -4.64 17.89 -11.60
N PHE A 30 -4.10 16.73 -11.23
CA PHE A 30 -3.53 16.49 -9.90
C PHE A 30 -2.01 16.58 -9.87
N ASN A 31 -1.35 16.95 -10.95
CA ASN A 31 0.11 17.09 -10.97
C ASN A 31 0.58 18.00 -9.84
N LEU A 32 1.64 17.56 -9.17
CA LEU A 32 2.34 18.35 -8.16
C LEU A 32 2.92 19.62 -8.84
N ALA A 33 2.81 20.75 -8.13
CA ALA A 33 3.33 22.02 -8.61
C ALA A 33 4.87 22.09 -8.47
N PRO A 34 5.55 22.99 -9.16
CA PRO A 34 6.97 23.24 -8.93
C PRO A 34 7.26 23.51 -7.43
N GLY A 35 8.17 22.73 -6.87
CA GLY A 35 8.52 22.80 -5.44
C GLY A 35 7.72 21.85 -4.53
N GLU A 36 6.72 21.14 -5.07
CA GLU A 36 6.05 20.03 -4.39
C GLU A 36 6.73 18.70 -4.76
N GLY A 37 6.62 17.70 -3.87
CA GLY A 37 7.24 16.39 -4.06
C GLY A 37 8.72 16.35 -3.68
N ALA A 38 9.39 15.24 -4.01
CA ALA A 38 10.77 14.99 -3.60
C ALA A 38 11.80 15.88 -4.30
N GLY A 39 11.53 16.34 -5.53
CA GLY A 39 12.38 17.27 -6.26
C GLY A 39 13.71 16.72 -6.78
N TYR A 40 13.97 15.40 -6.68
CA TYR A 40 15.20 14.75 -7.17
C TYR A 40 14.89 13.47 -7.94
N ALA A 41 15.81 13.10 -8.85
CA ALA A 41 15.63 11.97 -9.76
C ALA A 41 15.69 10.63 -9.05
N ALA A 42 14.84 9.70 -9.47
CA ALA A 42 14.91 8.29 -9.11
C ALA A 42 15.82 7.52 -10.08
N SER A 43 16.55 6.53 -9.56
CA SER A 43 17.26 5.57 -10.40
C SER A 43 16.27 4.61 -11.08
N PRO A 44 16.41 4.32 -12.38
CA PRO A 44 15.44 3.51 -13.11
C PRO A 44 15.67 2.00 -12.90
N ASN A 45 15.39 1.53 -11.70
CA ASN A 45 15.50 0.12 -11.35
C ASN A 45 14.14 -0.59 -11.33
N TYR A 46 13.10 0.07 -10.80
CA TYR A 46 11.82 -0.57 -10.53
C TYR A 46 10.65 0.27 -11.04
N ILE A 47 9.62 -0.38 -11.58
CA ILE A 47 8.25 0.14 -11.59
C ILE A 47 7.54 -0.54 -10.43
N ILE A 48 6.95 0.22 -9.50
CA ILE A 48 6.29 -0.37 -8.34
C ILE A 48 4.78 -0.33 -8.50
N LEU A 49 4.16 -1.47 -8.25
CA LEU A 49 2.74 -1.71 -8.35
C LEU A 49 2.11 -1.73 -6.96
N HIS A 50 1.09 -0.88 -6.78
CA HIS A 50 0.31 -0.73 -5.56
C HIS A 50 -1.19 -0.96 -5.84
N GLU A 51 -1.99 -0.97 -4.79
CA GLU A 51 -3.43 -0.77 -4.83
C GLU A 51 -3.86 0.08 -3.62
N THR A 52 -4.93 0.85 -3.78
CA THR A 52 -5.26 1.93 -2.84
C THR A 52 -5.77 1.46 -1.47
N ALA A 53 -6.05 0.18 -1.28
CA ALA A 53 -6.64 -0.40 -0.06
C ALA A 53 -7.87 0.35 0.48
N ASN A 54 -8.55 1.11 -0.38
CA ASN A 54 -9.67 1.98 -0.04
C ASN A 54 -10.90 1.65 -0.88
N GLU A 55 -11.76 0.79 -0.36
CA GLU A 55 -12.95 0.26 -1.06
C GLU A 55 -13.99 1.32 -1.41
N THR A 56 -13.92 2.50 -0.82
CA THR A 56 -14.95 3.54 -0.96
C THR A 56 -14.50 4.74 -1.79
N ALA A 57 -13.21 4.90 -2.04
CA ALA A 57 -12.68 6.01 -2.81
C ALA A 57 -12.62 5.69 -4.31
N THR A 58 -12.88 6.70 -5.12
CA THR A 58 -12.61 6.66 -6.56
C THR A 58 -11.15 6.98 -6.83
N GLY A 59 -10.64 6.65 -8.02
CA GLY A 59 -9.29 7.05 -8.43
C GLY A 59 -9.07 8.55 -8.32
N ARG A 60 -10.10 9.34 -8.68
CA ARG A 60 -10.08 10.80 -8.53
C ARG A 60 -9.97 11.24 -7.06
N ASN A 61 -10.65 10.56 -6.14
CA ASN A 61 -10.58 10.89 -4.72
C ASN A 61 -9.18 10.63 -4.15
N GLU A 62 -8.56 9.52 -4.53
CA GLU A 62 -7.19 9.19 -4.14
C GLU A 62 -6.18 10.22 -4.70
N ALA A 63 -6.29 10.58 -5.99
CA ALA A 63 -5.46 11.61 -6.59
C ALA A 63 -5.62 12.98 -5.89
N THR A 64 -6.87 13.34 -5.54
CA THR A 64 -7.15 14.56 -4.77
C THR A 64 -6.49 14.52 -3.41
N TYR A 65 -6.56 13.37 -2.73
CA TYR A 65 -5.93 13.18 -1.42
C TYR A 65 -4.41 13.28 -1.51
N MET A 66 -3.78 12.55 -2.44
CA MET A 66 -2.33 12.57 -2.62
C MET A 66 -1.82 13.95 -3.02
N LYS A 67 -2.52 14.65 -3.91
CA LYS A 67 -2.16 16.04 -4.29
C LYS A 67 -2.17 16.98 -3.09
N ARG A 68 -3.14 16.85 -2.19
CA ARG A 68 -3.26 17.71 -1.00
C ARG A 68 -2.30 17.35 0.11
N ASN A 69 -1.91 16.08 0.17
CA ASN A 69 -1.11 15.51 1.25
C ASN A 69 0.25 14.97 0.75
N TRP A 70 0.74 15.47 -0.38
CA TRP A 70 1.96 14.99 -1.03
C TRP A 70 3.17 14.93 -0.08
N PHE A 71 3.22 15.84 0.88
CA PHE A 71 4.29 15.92 1.87
C PHE A 71 4.31 14.73 2.85
N ASN A 72 3.23 13.94 2.94
CA ASN A 72 3.17 12.69 3.72
C ASN A 72 3.51 11.47 2.87
N ALA A 73 2.73 11.25 1.80
CA ALA A 73 2.92 10.16 0.86
C ALA A 73 2.20 10.45 -0.46
N TYR A 74 2.76 9.99 -1.57
CA TYR A 74 2.15 10.02 -2.88
C TYR A 74 2.86 9.04 -3.82
N THR A 75 2.14 8.56 -4.81
CA THR A 75 2.69 7.82 -5.97
C THR A 75 2.70 8.71 -7.21
N THR A 76 3.33 8.24 -8.28
CA THR A 76 3.36 9.02 -9.52
C THR A 76 2.01 9.02 -10.22
N ASP A 77 1.31 7.88 -10.20
CA ASP A 77 0.11 7.64 -11.00
C ASP A 77 -0.92 6.85 -10.19
N ILE A 78 -2.20 7.09 -10.45
CA ILE A 78 -3.32 6.35 -9.90
C ILE A 78 -4.24 5.96 -11.05
N ILE A 79 -4.41 4.67 -11.29
CA ILE A 79 -5.37 4.15 -12.27
C ILE A 79 -6.72 3.92 -11.60
N GLY A 80 -7.75 4.57 -12.12
CA GLY A 80 -9.11 4.44 -11.61
C GLY A 80 -10.18 4.86 -12.61
N ASP A 81 -11.41 4.85 -12.14
CA ASP A 81 -12.62 5.43 -12.78
C ASP A 81 -12.82 5.01 -14.25
N GLY A 82 -12.42 3.77 -14.57
CA GLY A 82 -12.62 3.18 -15.89
C GLY A 82 -11.45 3.33 -16.85
N GLY A 83 -10.23 3.41 -16.32
CA GLY A 83 -8.98 3.47 -17.08
C GLY A 83 -8.44 4.90 -17.22
N ILE A 84 -8.73 5.77 -16.26
CA ILE A 84 -8.11 7.09 -16.17
C ILE A 84 -6.82 6.97 -15.36
N ASP A 85 -5.72 7.46 -15.93
CA ASP A 85 -4.45 7.67 -15.26
C ASP A 85 -4.45 9.09 -14.65
N TYR A 86 -4.66 9.19 -13.37
CA TYR A 86 -4.54 10.44 -12.62
C TYR A 86 -3.07 10.64 -12.21
N ARG A 87 -2.39 11.53 -12.90
CA ARG A 87 -1.00 11.88 -12.57
C ARG A 87 -0.94 12.80 -11.38
N VAL A 88 -0.10 12.41 -10.42
CA VAL A 88 0.23 13.21 -9.24
C VAL A 88 1.71 13.55 -9.26
N GLY A 89 2.60 12.57 -9.23
CA GLY A 89 4.04 12.77 -9.33
C GLY A 89 4.55 12.83 -10.77
N GLN A 90 5.75 13.35 -10.95
CA GLN A 90 6.41 13.36 -12.23
C GLN A 90 7.21 12.07 -12.43
N TRP A 91 7.08 11.43 -13.59
CA TRP A 91 7.90 10.29 -13.97
C TRP A 91 9.40 10.64 -13.95
N GLY A 92 10.19 9.74 -13.39
CA GLY A 92 11.63 9.93 -13.21
C GLY A 92 12.03 10.69 -11.94
N ILE A 93 11.06 11.26 -11.25
CA ILE A 93 11.27 11.90 -9.94
C ILE A 93 10.79 10.95 -8.82
N VAL A 94 11.51 10.92 -7.73
CA VAL A 94 11.17 10.11 -6.55
C VAL A 94 9.76 10.48 -6.06
N SER A 95 8.96 9.46 -5.81
CA SER A 95 7.69 9.57 -5.07
C SER A 95 7.79 8.80 -3.75
N TRP A 96 6.85 9.03 -2.84
CA TRP A 96 6.93 8.49 -1.47
C TRP A 96 5.83 7.45 -1.20
N GLY A 97 5.82 6.39 -1.99
CA GLY A 97 4.85 5.29 -1.87
C GLY A 97 5.44 3.94 -1.45
N ALA A 98 6.79 3.77 -1.47
CA ALA A 98 7.42 2.47 -1.28
C ALA A 98 8.66 2.50 -0.37
N GLY A 99 8.68 3.40 0.61
CA GLY A 99 9.73 3.47 1.63
C GLY A 99 11.14 3.52 1.04
N ASN A 100 12.02 2.61 1.48
CA ASN A 100 13.41 2.56 1.03
C ASN A 100 13.59 2.19 -0.46
N ALA A 101 12.54 1.74 -1.15
CA ALA A 101 12.57 1.52 -2.59
C ALA A 101 12.33 2.80 -3.41
N ASN A 102 11.81 3.87 -2.81
CA ASN A 102 11.48 5.14 -3.48
C ASN A 102 12.61 5.68 -4.38
N PRO A 103 13.89 5.74 -3.95
CA PRO A 103 14.98 6.26 -4.78
C PRO A 103 15.28 5.43 -6.03
N TYR A 104 14.72 4.22 -6.14
CA TYR A 104 14.95 3.28 -7.23
C TYR A 104 13.74 3.11 -8.14
N ALA A 105 12.66 3.84 -7.89
CA ALA A 105 11.39 3.69 -8.58
C ALA A 105 10.97 5.01 -9.26
N PRO A 106 11.30 5.20 -10.55
CA PRO A 106 10.90 6.40 -11.30
C PRO A 106 9.39 6.47 -11.55
N VAL A 107 8.67 5.36 -11.37
CA VAL A 107 7.20 5.29 -11.47
C VAL A 107 6.66 4.33 -10.43
N GLN A 108 5.61 4.75 -9.75
CA GLN A 108 4.85 3.99 -8.78
C GLN A 108 3.36 4.17 -9.11
N ILE A 109 2.63 3.08 -9.26
CA ILE A 109 1.26 3.09 -9.80
C ILE A 109 0.30 2.48 -8.80
N GLU A 110 -0.71 3.25 -8.39
CA GLU A 110 -1.84 2.76 -7.61
C GLU A 110 -2.94 2.22 -8.52
N LEU A 111 -3.58 1.14 -8.12
CA LEU A 111 -4.81 0.65 -8.71
C LEU A 111 -5.98 0.93 -7.78
N GLN A 112 -7.00 1.63 -8.26
CA GLN A 112 -8.23 1.87 -7.50
C GLN A 112 -8.82 0.55 -7.02
N HIS A 113 -9.09 0.45 -5.72
CA HIS A 113 -9.86 -0.66 -5.15
C HIS A 113 -11.33 -0.52 -5.53
N THR A 114 -11.90 -1.52 -6.17
CA THR A 114 -13.32 -1.57 -6.54
C THR A 114 -13.81 -3.01 -6.61
N HIS A 115 -15.04 -3.24 -6.18
CA HIS A 115 -15.69 -4.55 -6.32
C HIS A 115 -16.63 -4.62 -7.53
N ASP A 116 -16.72 -3.55 -8.36
CA ASP A 116 -17.41 -3.58 -9.65
C ASP A 116 -16.53 -4.29 -10.69
N PRO A 117 -16.93 -5.47 -11.19
CA PRO A 117 -16.10 -6.24 -12.12
C PRO A 117 -15.87 -5.53 -13.46
N ALA A 118 -16.85 -4.75 -13.93
CA ALA A 118 -16.74 -4.03 -15.19
C ALA A 118 -15.78 -2.83 -15.07
N LEU A 119 -15.81 -2.14 -13.94
CA LEU A 119 -14.88 -1.06 -13.62
C LEU A 119 -13.48 -1.62 -13.41
N PHE A 120 -13.35 -2.69 -12.62
CA PHE A 120 -12.07 -3.37 -12.38
C PHE A 120 -11.39 -3.77 -13.68
N LYS A 121 -12.12 -4.42 -14.59
CA LYS A 121 -11.57 -4.87 -15.88
C LYS A 121 -10.94 -3.73 -16.67
N LYS A 122 -11.60 -2.56 -16.72
CA LYS A 122 -11.07 -1.38 -17.41
C LYS A 122 -9.84 -0.83 -16.68
N ASN A 123 -9.92 -0.70 -15.35
CA ASN A 123 -8.81 -0.23 -14.53
C ASN A 123 -7.61 -1.16 -14.63
N TYR A 124 -7.82 -2.48 -14.54
CA TYR A 124 -6.73 -3.47 -14.62
C TYR A 124 -6.03 -3.42 -15.98
N LYS A 125 -6.78 -3.34 -17.09
CA LYS A 125 -6.20 -3.21 -18.43
C LYS A 125 -5.33 -1.95 -18.53
N ALA A 126 -5.83 -0.83 -18.06
CA ALA A 126 -5.11 0.44 -18.00
C ALA A 126 -3.85 0.37 -17.12
N TYR A 127 -3.96 -0.28 -15.96
CA TYR A 127 -2.87 -0.48 -15.01
C TYR A 127 -1.71 -1.28 -15.61
N ILE A 128 -2.01 -2.38 -16.29
CA ILE A 128 -1.00 -3.18 -16.99
C ILE A 128 -0.37 -2.38 -18.13
N SER A 129 -1.18 -1.69 -18.95
CA SER A 129 -0.66 -0.88 -20.06
C SER A 129 0.26 0.24 -19.55
N LEU A 130 -0.14 0.98 -18.52
CA LEU A 130 0.68 2.04 -17.93
C LEU A 130 2.00 1.49 -17.34
N ALA A 131 1.94 0.36 -16.62
CA ALA A 131 3.14 -0.27 -16.08
C ALA A 131 4.14 -0.70 -17.17
N ARG A 132 3.63 -1.23 -18.27
CA ARG A 132 4.44 -1.63 -19.44
C ARG A 132 5.04 -0.41 -20.14
N ASP A 133 4.25 0.63 -20.35
CA ASP A 133 4.72 1.89 -20.99
C ASP A 133 5.81 2.54 -20.14
N ALA A 134 5.62 2.61 -18.82
CA ALA A 134 6.61 3.13 -17.89
C ALA A 134 7.91 2.29 -17.91
N ALA A 135 7.79 0.96 -17.86
CA ALA A 135 8.94 0.07 -17.92
C ALA A 135 9.72 0.22 -19.23
N ASN A 136 9.02 0.28 -20.37
CA ASN A 136 9.63 0.49 -21.69
C ASN A 136 10.30 1.87 -21.78
N TYR A 137 9.66 2.92 -21.27
CA TYR A 137 10.20 4.29 -21.27
C TYR A 137 11.53 4.38 -20.53
N PHE A 138 11.65 3.70 -19.40
CA PHE A 138 12.88 3.68 -18.57
C PHE A 138 13.84 2.52 -18.89
N GLY A 139 13.55 1.66 -19.84
CA GLY A 139 14.37 0.48 -20.15
C GLY A 139 14.39 -0.56 -19.03
N ILE A 140 13.33 -0.65 -18.24
CA ILE A 140 13.17 -1.59 -17.14
C ILE A 140 12.56 -2.90 -17.66
N PRO A 141 13.11 -4.09 -17.30
CA PRO A 141 12.55 -5.37 -17.74
C PRO A 141 11.10 -5.58 -17.32
N LEU A 142 10.28 -6.15 -18.21
CA LEU A 142 8.88 -6.51 -17.95
C LEU A 142 8.74 -7.80 -17.10
N THR A 143 9.60 -7.96 -16.11
CA THR A 143 9.63 -9.13 -15.22
C THR A 143 9.04 -8.79 -13.87
N LEU A 144 8.06 -9.57 -13.40
CA LEU A 144 7.41 -9.36 -12.12
C LEU A 144 8.19 -10.04 -10.99
N ASP A 145 8.55 -9.26 -9.96
CA ASP A 145 9.12 -9.73 -8.67
C ASP A 145 10.34 -10.65 -8.79
N GLN A 146 11.10 -10.53 -9.88
CA GLN A 146 12.35 -11.27 -10.03
C GLN A 146 13.53 -10.48 -9.39
N PRO A 147 14.61 -11.13 -8.98
CA PRO A 147 15.82 -10.41 -8.55
C PRO A 147 16.32 -9.42 -9.61
N GLY A 148 16.93 -8.31 -9.19
CA GLY A 148 17.42 -7.26 -10.08
C GLY A 148 16.31 -6.31 -10.54
N ASN A 149 16.59 -5.56 -11.61
CA ASN A 149 15.64 -4.58 -12.17
C ASN A 149 14.37 -5.25 -12.69
N GLY A 150 13.26 -4.53 -12.66
CA GLY A 150 11.98 -5.05 -13.17
C GLY A 150 10.77 -4.37 -12.55
N ILE A 151 9.61 -4.89 -12.86
CA ILE A 151 8.35 -4.49 -12.23
C ILE A 151 8.25 -5.23 -10.90
N LYS A 152 7.97 -4.48 -9.83
CA LYS A 152 7.89 -4.99 -8.46
C LYS A 152 6.51 -4.70 -7.88
N THR A 153 5.98 -5.61 -7.08
CA THR A 153 4.85 -5.30 -6.22
C THR A 153 5.33 -4.64 -4.93
N HIS A 154 4.48 -3.90 -4.25
CA HIS A 154 4.81 -3.39 -2.92
C HIS A 154 5.06 -4.55 -1.93
N LYS A 155 4.39 -5.68 -2.13
CA LYS A 155 4.69 -6.92 -1.39
C LYS A 155 6.13 -7.38 -1.58
N TRP A 156 6.65 -7.37 -2.82
CA TRP A 156 8.05 -7.72 -3.08
C TRP A 156 9.01 -6.73 -2.42
N VAL A 157 8.69 -5.43 -2.45
CA VAL A 157 9.47 -4.40 -1.75
C VAL A 157 9.53 -4.72 -0.26
N SER A 158 8.39 -5.05 0.35
CA SER A 158 8.32 -5.40 1.77
C SER A 158 9.12 -6.65 2.13
N ASP A 159 9.12 -7.66 1.26
CA ASP A 159 9.86 -8.90 1.50
C ASP A 159 11.38 -8.77 1.28
N ASN A 160 11.85 -7.82 0.46
CA ASN A 160 13.24 -7.78 -0.02
C ASN A 160 13.99 -6.48 0.33
N ILE A 161 13.28 -5.39 0.59
CA ILE A 161 13.89 -4.08 0.80
C ILE A 161 13.43 -3.47 2.11
N TRP A 162 12.11 -3.24 2.28
CA TRP A 162 11.56 -2.56 3.44
C TRP A 162 10.04 -2.59 3.47
N GLY A 163 9.45 -2.71 4.68
CA GLY A 163 8.02 -2.57 4.93
C GLY A 163 7.30 -3.88 5.24
N ASP A 164 5.99 -3.80 5.38
CA ASP A 164 5.09 -4.92 5.70
C ASP A 164 3.85 -4.96 4.79
N HIS A 165 3.87 -4.20 3.73
CA HIS A 165 2.79 -4.10 2.75
C HIS A 165 2.56 -5.41 2.01
N GLN A 166 1.29 -5.70 1.70
CA GLN A 166 0.87 -6.95 1.04
C GLN A 166 0.29 -6.71 -0.36
N ASP A 167 0.07 -5.44 -0.72
CA ASP A 167 -0.52 -5.02 -1.99
C ASP A 167 0.40 -5.30 -3.19
N PRO A 168 -0.16 -5.50 -4.39
CA PRO A 168 -1.58 -5.56 -4.73
C PRO A 168 -2.17 -6.98 -4.73
N TYR A 169 -1.43 -8.01 -4.27
CA TYR A 169 -1.78 -9.42 -4.49
C TYR A 169 -3.10 -9.85 -3.87
N GLY A 170 -3.42 -9.34 -2.67
CA GLY A 170 -4.67 -9.67 -1.99
C GLY A 170 -5.88 -9.28 -2.82
N TYR A 171 -5.92 -8.02 -3.19
CA TYR A 171 -6.99 -7.44 -4.00
C TYR A 171 -7.06 -8.07 -5.41
N LEU A 172 -5.93 -8.23 -6.09
CA LEU A 172 -5.91 -8.86 -7.41
C LEU A 172 -6.46 -10.30 -7.37
N ALA A 173 -6.10 -11.09 -6.34
CA ALA A 173 -6.61 -12.44 -6.16
C ALA A 173 -8.12 -12.46 -5.91
N GLU A 174 -8.64 -11.49 -5.13
CA GLU A 174 -10.08 -11.31 -4.92
C GLU A 174 -10.81 -11.03 -6.23
N MET A 175 -10.21 -10.24 -7.11
CA MET A 175 -10.74 -9.92 -8.43
C MET A 175 -10.40 -10.98 -9.49
N GLY A 176 -9.88 -12.14 -9.09
CA GLY A 176 -9.64 -13.29 -9.96
C GLY A 176 -8.31 -13.27 -10.73
N ILE A 177 -7.42 -12.33 -10.45
CA ILE A 177 -6.10 -12.23 -11.06
C ILE A 177 -5.06 -12.93 -10.18
N SER A 178 -4.52 -14.05 -10.64
CA SER A 178 -3.42 -14.73 -9.96
C SER A 178 -2.08 -14.02 -10.21
N LYS A 179 -1.09 -14.29 -9.34
CA LYS A 179 0.30 -13.81 -9.56
C LYS A 179 0.86 -14.23 -10.92
N ALA A 180 0.57 -15.45 -11.36
CA ALA A 180 1.00 -15.95 -12.67
C ALA A 180 0.34 -15.18 -13.81
N GLN A 181 -0.97 -14.86 -13.68
CA GLN A 181 -1.69 -14.05 -14.65
C GLN A 181 -1.13 -12.63 -14.72
N LEU A 182 -0.91 -11.99 -13.57
CA LEU A 182 -0.30 -10.66 -13.51
C LEU A 182 1.07 -10.64 -14.21
N ALA A 183 1.92 -11.65 -13.95
CA ALA A 183 3.23 -11.76 -14.60
C ALA A 183 3.11 -11.93 -16.13
N GLN A 184 2.15 -12.72 -16.58
CA GLN A 184 1.89 -12.94 -18.02
C GLN A 184 1.37 -11.66 -18.68
N ASP A 185 0.43 -10.94 -18.04
CA ASP A 185 -0.15 -9.71 -18.57
C ASP A 185 0.89 -8.59 -18.63
N LEU A 186 1.77 -8.49 -17.64
CA LEU A 186 2.89 -7.54 -17.67
C LEU A 186 3.88 -7.87 -18.81
N ALA A 187 4.18 -9.16 -19.04
CA ALA A 187 5.09 -9.54 -20.11
C ALA A 187 4.49 -9.31 -21.51
N ASN A 188 3.21 -9.62 -21.72
CA ASN A 188 2.60 -9.73 -23.05
C ASN A 188 1.52 -8.67 -23.36
N GLY A 189 1.03 -7.93 -22.34
CA GLY A 189 -0.19 -7.13 -22.42
C GLY A 189 -1.44 -7.98 -22.08
N VAL A 190 -2.51 -7.30 -21.70
CA VAL A 190 -3.82 -7.96 -21.46
C VAL A 190 -4.44 -8.28 -22.81
N SER A 191 -4.56 -9.57 -23.17
CA SER A 191 -5.20 -9.96 -24.43
C SER A 191 -6.70 -9.65 -24.41
N SER A 192 -7.27 -9.38 -25.58
CA SER A 192 -8.72 -9.18 -25.73
C SER A 192 -9.52 -10.43 -25.31
N ASP A 193 -8.91 -11.62 -25.40
CA ASP A 193 -9.47 -12.89 -24.97
C ASP A 193 -9.14 -13.23 -23.51
N SER A 194 -8.13 -12.59 -22.93
CA SER A 194 -7.85 -12.58 -21.49
C SER A 194 -8.82 -11.64 -20.75
N THR A 195 -10.02 -11.54 -21.25
CA THR A 195 -11.10 -11.24 -20.33
C THR A 195 -11.10 -12.43 -19.39
N ALA A 196 -10.24 -12.33 -18.35
CA ALA A 196 -10.32 -13.20 -17.23
C ALA A 196 -11.76 -13.63 -17.11
N ASN A 197 -12.00 -14.90 -16.95
CA ASN A 197 -13.22 -15.35 -16.33
C ASN A 197 -13.30 -14.61 -14.99
N VAL A 198 -13.60 -13.30 -15.05
CA VAL A 198 -14.31 -12.65 -13.97
C VAL A 198 -15.61 -13.42 -14.01
N PRO A 199 -15.82 -14.38 -13.15
CA PRO A 199 -17.06 -15.09 -13.17
C PRO A 199 -18.14 -14.02 -13.12
N ASN A 200 -18.98 -13.92 -14.16
CA ASN A 200 -20.36 -13.48 -13.97
C ASN A 200 -20.91 -14.47 -12.95
N LYS A 201 -20.60 -14.23 -11.69
CA LYS A 201 -21.10 -15.02 -10.60
C LYS A 201 -22.47 -14.46 -10.27
N PRO A 202 -23.53 -15.20 -10.65
CA PRO A 202 -24.70 -15.20 -9.80
C PRO A 202 -24.18 -15.70 -8.46
N ASP A 203 -24.47 -14.98 -7.39
CA ASP A 203 -24.25 -15.34 -6.01
C ASP A 203 -23.79 -16.79 -5.75
N GLN A 204 -22.51 -17.06 -5.89
CA GLN A 204 -21.95 -18.28 -5.36
C GLN A 204 -21.19 -17.89 -4.10
N PRO A 205 -21.55 -18.44 -2.95
CA PRO A 205 -20.84 -18.18 -1.72
C PRO A 205 -19.37 -18.49 -1.95
N ALA A 206 -18.48 -17.53 -1.58
CA ALA A 206 -17.06 -17.73 -1.56
C ALA A 206 -16.76 -19.13 -1.01
N LYS A 207 -15.89 -19.89 -1.69
CA LYS A 207 -15.36 -21.14 -1.10
C LYS A 207 -14.95 -20.80 0.32
N PRO A 208 -15.44 -21.51 1.34
CA PRO A 208 -15.16 -21.15 2.71
C PRO A 208 -13.65 -21.19 2.90
N ASN A 209 -13.04 -20.01 3.03
CA ASN A 209 -11.78 -19.91 3.73
C ASN A 209 -12.01 -20.65 5.04
N LYS A 210 -11.14 -21.62 5.36
CA LYS A 210 -11.23 -22.34 6.62
C LYS A 210 -11.28 -21.27 7.71
N PRO A 211 -12.38 -21.12 8.43
CA PRO A 211 -12.57 -19.95 9.29
C PRO A 211 -11.41 -19.85 10.26
N ARG A 212 -10.81 -18.68 10.32
CA ARG A 212 -9.61 -18.41 11.12
C ARG A 212 -9.89 -18.56 12.62
N TYR A 213 -11.15 -18.30 13.02
CA TYR A 213 -11.58 -18.31 14.41
C TYR A 213 -12.67 -19.34 14.64
N LYS A 214 -12.82 -19.79 15.89
CA LYS A 214 -13.78 -20.82 16.32
C LYS A 214 -14.71 -20.28 17.41
N VAL A 215 -15.84 -20.94 17.58
CA VAL A 215 -16.76 -20.70 18.70
C VAL A 215 -16.00 -20.93 20.02
N GLY A 216 -16.14 -19.98 20.95
CA GLY A 216 -15.42 -19.94 22.22
C GLY A 216 -14.18 -19.06 22.22
N ASP A 217 -13.67 -18.64 21.07
CA ASP A 217 -12.56 -17.69 21.03
C ASP A 217 -13.01 -16.33 21.57
N ASN A 218 -12.23 -15.79 22.49
CA ASN A 218 -12.34 -14.39 22.88
C ASN A 218 -11.54 -13.57 21.87
N VAL A 219 -12.15 -12.53 21.31
CA VAL A 219 -11.57 -11.75 20.24
C VAL A 219 -11.65 -10.26 20.52
N ARG A 220 -10.65 -9.51 20.06
CA ARG A 220 -10.72 -8.07 19.89
C ARG A 220 -11.08 -7.78 18.44
N PHE A 221 -12.11 -6.99 18.23
CA PHE A 221 -12.58 -6.63 16.90
C PHE A 221 -12.47 -5.12 16.66
N THR A 222 -12.28 -4.72 15.40
CA THR A 222 -12.16 -3.32 14.96
C THR A 222 -13.49 -2.79 14.42
N THR A 223 -14.28 -3.67 13.82
CA THR A 223 -15.59 -3.36 13.27
C THR A 223 -16.58 -4.48 13.57
N ILE A 224 -17.87 -4.16 13.53
CA ILE A 224 -18.96 -5.12 13.75
C ILE A 224 -20.18 -4.72 12.96
N TYR A 225 -21.05 -5.68 12.65
CA TYR A 225 -22.26 -5.48 11.87
C TYR A 225 -23.51 -5.85 12.68
N LYS A 226 -24.60 -5.12 12.46
CA LYS A 226 -25.90 -5.43 13.09
C LYS A 226 -26.56 -6.67 12.49
N ASN A 227 -26.18 -7.04 11.27
CA ASN A 227 -26.76 -8.13 10.50
C ASN A 227 -25.63 -9.00 9.92
N PRO A 228 -25.75 -10.36 9.95
CA PRO A 228 -24.71 -11.25 9.42
C PRO A 228 -24.51 -11.13 7.90
N ASP A 229 -25.45 -10.54 7.17
CA ASP A 229 -25.37 -10.32 5.72
C ASP A 229 -25.17 -8.83 5.35
N ALA A 230 -25.00 -7.96 6.34
CA ALA A 230 -24.79 -6.55 6.09
C ALA A 230 -23.56 -6.34 5.21
N PRO A 231 -23.65 -5.46 4.19
CA PRO A 231 -22.50 -5.09 3.36
C PRO A 231 -21.51 -4.28 4.18
N ILE A 232 -20.24 -4.25 3.72
CA ILE A 232 -19.11 -3.58 4.38
C ILE A 232 -19.43 -2.12 4.74
N GLY A 233 -20.11 -1.38 3.89
CA GLY A 233 -20.52 0.02 4.16
C GLY A 233 -21.52 0.21 5.31
N GLN A 234 -22.03 -0.86 5.94
CA GLN A 234 -22.96 -0.81 7.08
C GLN A 234 -22.32 -1.28 8.38
N HIS A 235 -20.99 -1.23 8.49
CA HIS A 235 -20.28 -1.55 9.72
C HIS A 235 -20.46 -0.49 10.80
N ILE A 236 -20.19 -0.88 12.03
CA ILE A 236 -20.06 -0.01 13.20
C ILE A 236 -18.64 -0.12 13.68
N ASN A 237 -17.94 1.01 13.79
CA ASN A 237 -16.61 1.05 14.36
C ASN A 237 -16.64 0.62 15.82
N ALA A 238 -15.74 -0.25 16.21
CA ALA A 238 -15.73 -0.83 17.55
C ALA A 238 -15.40 0.20 18.65
N ASP A 239 -14.69 1.26 18.33
CA ASP A 239 -14.39 2.38 19.24
C ASP A 239 -15.62 3.17 19.68
N THR A 240 -16.73 3.09 18.90
CA THR A 240 -18.02 3.69 19.27
C THR A 240 -18.84 2.81 20.22
N LEU A 241 -18.38 1.59 20.50
CA LEU A 241 -19.04 0.64 21.39
C LEU A 241 -18.46 0.71 22.81
N TRP A 242 -19.25 0.26 23.78
CA TRP A 242 -18.80 0.19 25.17
C TRP A 242 -17.68 -0.86 25.42
N THR A 243 -17.42 -1.75 24.46
CA THR A 243 -16.33 -2.74 24.47
C THR A 243 -15.93 -3.11 23.06
N GLN A 244 -14.65 -3.36 22.86
CA GLN A 244 -14.06 -3.88 21.61
C GLN A 244 -13.71 -5.36 21.71
N VAL A 245 -14.07 -6.02 22.80
CA VAL A 245 -13.78 -7.44 23.03
C VAL A 245 -15.07 -8.22 23.27
N GLY A 246 -15.08 -9.45 22.81
CA GLY A 246 -16.20 -10.36 23.02
C GLY A 246 -15.82 -11.79 22.68
N THR A 247 -16.76 -12.69 22.94
CA THR A 247 -16.61 -14.13 22.64
C THR A 247 -17.40 -14.45 21.36
N ILE A 248 -16.79 -15.20 20.46
CA ILE A 248 -17.51 -15.79 19.33
C ILE A 248 -18.45 -16.86 19.88
N THR A 249 -19.74 -16.62 19.80
CA THR A 249 -20.78 -17.54 20.34
C THR A 249 -21.41 -18.41 19.27
N LYS A 250 -21.39 -17.97 18.03
CA LYS A 250 -21.84 -18.77 16.88
C LYS A 250 -20.98 -18.49 15.66
N LYS A 251 -20.91 -19.52 14.82
CA LYS A 251 -20.38 -19.43 13.47
C LYS A 251 -21.53 -19.70 12.51
N LEU A 252 -21.76 -18.73 11.63
CA LEU A 252 -22.87 -18.72 10.67
C LEU A 252 -22.33 -18.98 9.27
N ASP A 253 -22.08 -20.25 8.94
CA ASP A 253 -21.49 -20.64 7.67
C ASP A 253 -22.30 -20.12 6.47
N GLY A 254 -21.62 -19.57 5.47
CA GLY A 254 -22.23 -18.98 4.28
C GLY A 254 -22.72 -17.54 4.44
N ARG A 255 -22.54 -16.93 5.63
CA ARG A 255 -22.86 -15.51 5.83
C ARG A 255 -21.65 -14.63 5.59
N LYS A 256 -21.87 -13.36 5.23
CA LYS A 256 -20.78 -12.38 5.00
C LYS A 256 -20.00 -12.13 6.29
N ASN A 257 -20.72 -11.91 7.39
CA ASN A 257 -20.15 -11.67 8.73
C ASN A 257 -20.47 -12.90 9.59
N LEU A 258 -19.62 -13.91 9.47
CA LEU A 258 -19.93 -15.27 9.92
C LEU A 258 -19.81 -15.48 11.44
N TYR A 259 -19.18 -14.56 12.19
CA TYR A 259 -19.01 -14.70 13.63
C TYR A 259 -20.02 -13.87 14.40
N GLU A 260 -20.92 -14.50 15.15
CA GLU A 260 -21.72 -13.81 16.16
C GLU A 260 -20.88 -13.55 17.39
N ILE A 261 -20.73 -12.27 17.77
CA ILE A 261 -19.89 -11.84 18.89
C ILE A 261 -20.77 -11.33 20.03
N ARG A 262 -20.54 -11.86 21.24
CA ARG A 262 -21.21 -11.43 22.46
C ARG A 262 -20.21 -11.06 23.55
N ASN A 263 -20.60 -10.16 24.43
CA ASN A 263 -19.89 -9.90 25.68
C ASN A 263 -20.91 -9.95 26.83
N SER A 264 -20.59 -10.73 27.89
CA SER A 264 -21.45 -10.92 29.06
C SER A 264 -22.89 -11.29 28.69
N GLY A 265 -23.06 -12.17 27.68
CA GLY A 265 -24.33 -12.62 27.16
C GLY A 265 -25.07 -11.65 26.22
N LYS A 266 -24.65 -10.39 26.16
CA LYS A 266 -25.24 -9.36 25.27
C LYS A 266 -24.66 -9.48 23.87
N LEU A 267 -25.52 -9.51 22.85
CA LEU A 267 -25.09 -9.46 21.45
C LEU A 267 -24.43 -8.10 21.16
N LEU A 268 -23.20 -8.15 20.67
CA LEU A 268 -22.52 -6.97 20.14
C LEU A 268 -22.81 -6.81 18.64
N GLY A 269 -22.79 -7.91 17.91
CA GLY A 269 -23.07 -7.95 16.47
C GLY A 269 -22.37 -9.11 15.78
N TYR A 270 -22.07 -8.93 14.50
CA TYR A 270 -21.47 -9.93 13.63
C TYR A 270 -20.19 -9.40 13.02
N ALA A 271 -19.19 -10.25 12.82
CA ALA A 271 -17.91 -9.91 12.24
C ALA A 271 -17.45 -10.98 11.23
N ASN A 272 -16.58 -10.63 10.32
CA ASN A 272 -15.83 -11.55 9.46
C ASN A 272 -14.37 -11.67 9.92
N ASP A 273 -13.56 -12.46 9.20
CA ASP A 273 -12.14 -12.68 9.56
C ASP A 273 -11.33 -11.38 9.54
N GLY A 274 -11.64 -10.43 8.65
CA GLY A 274 -10.95 -9.14 8.53
C GLY A 274 -11.28 -8.14 9.63
N ASP A 275 -12.42 -8.30 10.30
CA ASP A 275 -12.86 -7.40 11.38
C ASP A 275 -12.27 -7.76 12.74
N ILE A 276 -11.61 -8.92 12.87
CA ILE A 276 -11.03 -9.41 14.11
C ILE A 276 -9.53 -9.14 14.09
N ALA A 277 -9.07 -8.27 14.99
CA ALA A 277 -7.68 -7.89 15.10
C ALA A 277 -6.83 -9.00 15.73
N GLU A 278 -7.33 -9.64 16.79
CA GLU A 278 -6.58 -10.68 17.52
C GLU A 278 -7.49 -11.59 18.35
N ILE A 279 -6.98 -12.79 18.70
CA ILE A 279 -7.52 -13.57 19.83
C ILE A 279 -7.15 -12.84 21.10
N TRP A 280 -8.15 -12.36 21.83
CA TRP A 280 -7.94 -11.59 23.04
C TRP A 280 -7.66 -12.50 24.24
N ASN A 281 -6.56 -12.23 24.93
CA ASN A 281 -6.18 -12.91 26.16
C ASN A 281 -6.22 -11.90 27.32
N PRO A 282 -7.12 -12.04 28.30
CA PRO A 282 -7.18 -11.11 29.44
C PRO A 282 -5.91 -11.14 30.31
N ASN A 283 -5.11 -12.21 30.21
CA ASN A 283 -3.84 -12.37 30.91
C ASN A 283 -2.63 -11.99 30.06
N LYS A 284 -2.82 -11.63 28.78
CA LYS A 284 -1.77 -10.99 27.99
C LYS A 284 -1.56 -9.61 28.65
N PRO A 285 -0.34 -9.25 29.06
CA PRO A 285 -0.08 -7.87 29.48
C PRO A 285 -0.72 -6.96 28.45
N ALA A 286 -1.52 -5.98 28.90
CA ALA A 286 -2.03 -4.98 27.99
C ALA A 286 -0.84 -4.48 27.18
N ALA A 287 -0.98 -4.42 25.84
CA ALA A 287 -0.07 -3.62 25.06
C ALA A 287 0.01 -2.27 25.81
N PRO A 288 1.20 -1.79 26.16
CA PRO A 288 1.32 -0.63 27.03
C PRO A 288 0.33 0.41 26.53
N SER A 289 -0.50 0.90 27.44
CA SER A 289 -1.48 1.94 27.16
C SER A 289 -0.71 3.02 26.44
N GLN A 290 -1.25 3.53 25.35
CA GLN A 290 -0.66 4.69 24.67
C GLN A 290 -0.31 5.68 25.77
N ASN A 291 0.99 5.79 26.02
CA ASN A 291 1.47 6.67 27.08
C ASN A 291 0.98 8.05 26.65
N THR A 292 0.18 8.69 27.47
CA THR A 292 -0.32 10.03 27.23
C THR A 292 0.80 11.08 27.34
N ALA A 293 2.02 10.68 26.99
CA ALA A 293 3.15 11.58 26.94
C ALA A 293 2.85 12.66 25.90
N THR A 294 2.96 13.91 26.32
CA THR A 294 2.68 15.07 25.47
C THR A 294 3.63 15.03 24.27
N ILE A 295 3.06 15.03 23.06
CA ILE A 295 3.81 15.18 21.84
C ILE A 295 4.00 16.66 21.57
N TYR A 296 5.25 17.08 21.47
CA TYR A 296 5.61 18.45 21.08
C TYR A 296 5.81 18.47 19.57
N PRO A 297 5.13 19.36 18.82
CA PRO A 297 5.33 19.47 17.38
C PRO A 297 6.78 19.84 17.05
N ALA A 298 7.41 19.07 16.18
CA ALA A 298 8.71 19.34 15.60
C ALA A 298 8.83 18.59 14.29
N TYR A 299 9.44 19.18 13.28
CA TYR A 299 9.50 18.58 11.96
C TYR A 299 10.95 18.57 11.48
N GLY A 300 11.40 17.44 10.96
CA GLY A 300 12.75 17.31 10.45
C GLY A 300 13.06 15.91 9.95
N THR A 301 14.31 15.72 9.60
CA THR A 301 14.88 14.41 9.22
C THR A 301 16.01 14.10 10.17
N PHE A 302 15.93 12.97 10.85
CA PHE A 302 16.96 12.48 11.74
C PHE A 302 17.75 11.36 11.07
N THR A 303 19.07 11.43 11.14
CA THR A 303 19.98 10.37 10.65
C THR A 303 20.67 9.71 11.84
N THR A 304 20.57 8.40 11.95
CA THR A 304 21.10 7.61 13.06
C THR A 304 22.62 7.41 12.93
N SER A 305 23.35 7.46 14.04
CA SER A 305 24.76 7.09 14.09
C SER A 305 25.01 5.65 14.56
N ILE A 306 24.00 5.03 15.14
CA ILE A 306 23.98 3.64 15.59
C ILE A 306 22.65 2.98 15.15
N GLN A 307 22.51 1.67 15.35
CA GLN A 307 21.21 1.03 15.15
C GLN A 307 20.26 1.44 16.27
N LEU A 308 19.06 1.92 15.91
CA LEU A 308 18.00 2.33 16.82
C LEU A 308 16.73 1.51 16.59
N PRO A 309 16.11 0.99 17.66
CA PRO A 309 14.81 0.32 17.56
C PRO A 309 13.69 1.33 17.30
N VAL A 310 12.73 0.94 16.48
CA VAL A 310 11.43 1.58 16.31
C VAL A 310 10.45 0.89 17.23
N SER A 311 9.71 1.60 18.05
CA SER A 311 8.70 1.04 18.93
C SER A 311 7.32 1.68 18.76
N GLY A 312 6.28 0.97 19.21
CA GLY A 312 4.91 1.47 19.20
C GLY A 312 4.58 2.40 20.38
N ASP A 313 5.54 2.58 21.29
CA ASP A 313 5.40 3.42 22.49
C ASP A 313 6.76 4.00 22.92
N VAL A 314 6.76 4.80 23.98
CA VAL A 314 7.95 5.47 24.52
C VAL A 314 8.63 4.64 25.64
N ASP A 315 8.66 3.32 25.53
CA ASP A 315 9.36 2.42 26.46
C ASP A 315 10.45 1.63 25.74
N GLN A 316 11.69 1.76 26.19
CA GLN A 316 12.86 1.02 25.64
C GLN A 316 12.79 -0.50 25.85
N ASN A 317 11.94 -0.96 26.77
CA ASN A 317 11.72 -2.39 26.99
C ASN A 317 10.61 -2.97 26.10
N SER A 318 9.91 -2.12 25.34
CA SER A 318 8.91 -2.57 24.39
C SER A 318 9.56 -3.33 23.25
N PRO A 319 8.91 -4.39 22.74
CA PRO A 319 9.38 -5.10 21.56
C PRO A 319 9.57 -4.13 20.39
N ALA A 320 10.75 -4.18 19.75
CA ALA A 320 10.99 -3.40 18.56
C ALA A 320 10.04 -3.86 17.44
N LEU A 321 9.41 -2.90 16.79
CA LEU A 321 8.61 -3.12 15.58
C LEU A 321 9.51 -3.20 14.35
N ASP A 322 10.62 -2.43 14.37
CA ASP A 322 11.60 -2.33 13.28
C ASP A 322 12.91 -1.70 13.81
N TYR A 323 13.91 -1.53 12.95
CA TYR A 323 15.19 -0.92 13.27
C TYR A 323 15.66 0.06 12.20
N TYR A 324 16.18 1.21 12.61
CA TYR A 324 17.03 2.05 11.77
C TYR A 324 18.50 1.69 12.03
N ASN A 325 19.20 1.21 11.00
CA ASN A 325 20.62 0.95 11.08
C ASN A 325 21.42 2.26 11.02
N ALA A 326 22.67 2.23 11.48
CA ALA A 326 23.55 3.39 11.42
C ALA A 326 23.62 3.98 10.00
N GLY A 327 23.46 5.29 9.88
CA GLY A 327 23.42 6.02 8.61
C GLY A 327 22.05 6.08 7.95
N MET A 328 21.04 5.40 8.47
CA MET A 328 19.65 5.52 7.98
C MET A 328 19.01 6.80 8.51
N SER A 329 18.09 7.36 7.68
CA SER A 329 17.37 8.57 8.03
C SER A 329 15.86 8.31 8.05
N PHE A 330 15.15 9.03 8.93
CA PHE A 330 13.71 9.07 8.95
C PHE A 330 13.19 10.48 9.22
N THR A 331 12.01 10.79 8.70
CA THR A 331 11.32 12.04 8.98
C THR A 331 10.48 11.89 10.23
N TYR A 332 10.37 12.97 11.01
CA TYR A 332 9.53 13.02 12.20
C TYR A 332 8.61 14.23 12.18
N ASP A 333 7.47 14.12 12.86
CA ASP A 333 6.44 15.15 12.99
C ASP A 333 6.27 15.65 14.43
N GLY A 334 7.06 15.13 15.36
CA GLY A 334 7.04 15.50 16.75
C GLY A 334 8.10 14.82 17.57
N TYR A 335 8.22 15.22 18.83
CA TYR A 335 9.03 14.54 19.82
C TYR A 335 8.31 14.39 21.15
N VAL A 336 8.77 13.46 21.95
CA VAL A 336 8.30 13.17 23.31
C VAL A 336 9.50 13.06 24.21
N VAL A 337 9.38 13.60 25.42
CA VAL A 337 10.35 13.36 26.49
C VAL A 337 9.72 12.39 27.48
N ALA A 338 10.22 11.18 27.55
CA ALA A 338 9.67 10.13 28.42
C ALA A 338 10.74 9.15 28.84
N ASN A 339 10.61 8.59 30.04
CA ASN A 339 11.46 7.52 30.60
C ASN A 339 12.96 7.83 30.52
N GLY A 340 13.36 9.08 30.66
CA GLY A 340 14.74 9.53 30.63
C GLY A 340 15.35 9.73 29.23
N TYR A 341 14.54 9.62 28.17
CA TYR A 341 14.98 9.74 26.78
C TYR A 341 14.19 10.80 26.03
N VAL A 342 14.78 11.31 24.95
CA VAL A 342 14.11 12.04 23.88
C VAL A 342 13.73 11.04 22.79
N TRP A 343 12.46 11.03 22.41
CA TRP A 343 11.88 10.16 21.39
C TRP A 343 11.40 11.02 20.24
N LEU A 344 11.88 10.78 19.04
CA LEU A 344 11.24 11.29 17.84
C LEU A 344 10.08 10.39 17.47
N THR A 345 9.03 10.99 16.95
CA THR A 345 7.80 10.28 16.62
C THR A 345 7.28 10.70 15.25
N TYR A 346 6.61 9.77 14.59
CA TYR A 346 6.00 9.97 13.27
C TYR A 346 4.79 9.03 13.11
N ILE A 347 3.90 9.38 12.19
CA ILE A 347 2.83 8.47 11.78
C ILE A 347 3.44 7.45 10.82
N ASN A 348 3.38 6.16 11.19
CA ASN A 348 3.79 5.07 10.33
C ASN A 348 2.72 4.78 9.26
N TYR A 349 3.08 3.96 8.29
CA TYR A 349 2.20 3.64 7.16
C TYR A 349 0.92 2.88 7.52
N GLY A 350 0.87 2.25 8.69
CA GLY A 350 -0.35 1.64 9.24
C GLY A 350 -1.30 2.65 9.92
N GLY A 351 -1.00 3.96 9.84
CA GLY A 351 -1.76 5.02 10.51
C GLY A 351 -1.51 5.10 12.01
N GLY A 352 -0.71 4.20 12.56
CA GLY A 352 -0.26 4.23 13.95
C GLY A 352 0.92 5.18 14.14
N ARG A 353 1.19 5.54 15.39
CA ARG A 353 2.35 6.36 15.73
C ARG A 353 3.53 5.47 16.11
N SER A 354 4.70 5.75 15.54
CA SER A 354 5.97 5.11 15.89
C SER A 354 6.87 6.06 16.65
N TYR A 355 7.76 5.50 17.46
CA TYR A 355 8.68 6.21 18.33
C TYR A 355 10.08 5.65 18.20
N VAL A 356 11.07 6.53 18.15
CA VAL A 356 12.48 6.17 18.11
C VAL A 356 13.22 6.97 19.18
N ALA A 357 13.79 6.30 20.17
CA ALA A 357 14.65 6.98 21.14
C ALA A 357 15.93 7.43 20.44
N ILE A 358 16.28 8.72 20.55
CA ILE A 358 17.44 9.30 19.87
C ILE A 358 18.58 9.69 20.81
N GLY A 359 18.40 9.52 22.11
CA GLY A 359 19.40 9.82 23.12
C GLY A 359 18.79 10.10 24.49
N PRO A 360 19.61 10.17 25.55
CA PRO A 360 19.14 10.55 26.87
C PRO A 360 18.65 11.98 26.92
N ASN A 361 17.66 12.26 27.78
CA ASN A 361 17.17 13.61 28.05
C ASN A 361 18.07 14.30 29.12
N ASP A 362 19.29 14.64 28.73
CA ASP A 362 20.29 15.23 29.63
C ASP A 362 20.76 16.63 29.22
N ASN A 363 20.08 17.24 28.24
CA ASN A 363 20.40 18.53 27.63
C ASN A 363 21.83 18.59 27.02
N ASN A 364 22.43 17.45 26.71
CA ASN A 364 23.73 17.39 26.05
C ASN A 364 23.60 16.82 24.64
N PRO A 365 23.66 17.66 23.58
CA PRO A 365 23.50 17.19 22.20
C PRO A 365 24.62 16.21 21.78
N ALA A 366 25.74 16.15 22.48
CA ALA A 366 26.81 15.19 22.20
C ALA A 366 26.39 13.73 22.53
N ASN A 367 25.38 13.55 23.34
CA ASN A 367 24.84 12.24 23.73
C ASN A 367 23.69 11.78 22.81
N THR A 368 23.37 12.54 21.77
CA THR A 368 22.38 12.14 20.75
C THR A 368 22.96 11.04 19.86
N TRP A 369 22.15 10.03 19.57
CA TRP A 369 22.55 8.85 18.80
C TRP A 369 22.42 9.05 17.27
N GLY A 370 22.57 10.31 16.82
CA GLY A 370 22.48 10.73 15.44
C GLY A 370 22.49 12.25 15.33
N TRP A 371 22.00 12.77 14.22
CA TRP A 371 21.92 14.22 13.95
C TRP A 371 20.65 14.58 13.18
N GLY A 372 20.22 15.82 13.28
CA GLY A 372 19.01 16.32 12.60
C GLY A 372 17.83 16.60 13.54
N PHE A 373 18.10 16.68 14.87
CA PHE A 373 17.14 17.14 15.87
C PHE A 373 17.76 18.22 16.75
#